data_e11a000c64d77a06265fcff8754d8fa0
#
_entry.id   e11a000c64d77a06265fcff8754d8fa0
#
_cell.length_a   1.000
_cell.length_b   1.000
_cell.length_c   1.000
_cell.angle_alpha   90.00
_cell.angle_beta   90.00
_cell.angle_gamma   90.00
#
_symmetry.space_group_name_H-M   'P 1'
#
loop_
_entity.id
_entity.type
_entity.pdbx_description
1 polymer ?
#
loop_
_entity_poly.entity_id
_entity_poly.type
_entity_poly.pdbx_seq_one_letter_code
_entity_poly.pdbx_strand_id
1 'polypeptide(L)'
;MNLHKEVCLWQGLPECRVFLRKRIMDRVYEKAYGKINLSLDVLGRREDGYHDVCMVMQTVDIYDVITLSKLEGKDEIAITTDVEGLPTGEGNIVYKAIKLIKEEYGIDIGVSADIKKHLPVAAGMGGGSADAAAALRGMNRLFELGLKSERLEEFGVRLGADVPFLIKGGIALAEGIGEKLTALPDFPECSLVIVKPNVSVSTKEVYEAFDSLTEVVHPNIKKLTDSLGKEDLRYIVKLLGNVLEDVTIKKHGIIDEIKRLLLENGAVFSMMTGSGPTVFGIFENEEKAVMAGKRLSETGGFELVEVTRCQGTE
;
A
#
# COMPACT_ATOMS: atom_id res chain seq x y z
N MET A 1 37.33 16.96 8.89
CA MET A 1 38.72 17.20 9.39
C MET A 1 39.13 15.94 10.13
N ASN A 2 40.19 15.31 9.61
CA ASN A 2 40.93 14.16 10.12
C ASN A 2 40.29 12.77 10.21
N LEU A 3 40.47 12.05 9.10
CA LEU A 3 40.55 10.61 8.99
C LEU A 3 41.94 10.16 9.53
N HIS A 4 42.00 9.42 10.62
CA HIS A 4 43.21 8.70 10.99
C HIS A 4 43.30 7.41 10.16
N LYS A 5 44.24 7.43 9.18
CA LYS A 5 44.82 6.23 8.58
C LYS A 5 45.86 5.68 9.53
N GLU A 6 45.62 4.57 10.20
CA GLU A 6 46.68 3.74 10.73
C GLU A 6 47.16 2.78 9.65
N VAL A 7 48.36 3.08 9.15
CA VAL A 7 49.10 2.18 8.24
C VAL A 7 49.96 1.27 9.15
N CYS A 8 49.57 0.01 9.29
CA CYS A 8 50.44 -1.02 9.83
C CYS A 8 51.44 -1.48 8.77
N LEU A 9 52.68 -1.01 8.91
CA LEU A 9 53.85 -1.56 8.24
C LEU A 9 54.28 -2.87 8.93
N TRP A 10 53.95 -4.02 8.28
CA TRP A 10 54.62 -5.29 8.53
C TRP A 10 55.06 -5.87 7.18
N GLN A 11 56.37 -5.86 6.95
CA GLN A 11 56.98 -6.53 5.81
C GLN A 11 57.10 -8.03 6.14
N GLY A 12 56.60 -8.87 5.24
CA GLY A 12 57.00 -10.27 5.09
C GLY A 12 56.00 -11.35 5.54
N LEU A 13 54.82 -11.40 5.00
CA LEU A 13 54.01 -12.64 4.88
C LEU A 13 53.15 -12.57 3.59
N PRO A 14 53.11 -13.62 2.78
CA PRO A 14 52.21 -13.69 1.66
C PRO A 14 50.78 -13.95 2.14
N GLU A 15 49.84 -13.29 1.49
CA GLU A 15 48.37 -13.42 1.71
C GLU A 15 47.78 -12.70 2.95
N CYS A 16 47.86 -11.38 2.94
CA CYS A 16 46.90 -10.59 3.70
C CYS A 16 45.54 -10.62 2.96
N ARG A 17 44.74 -11.68 3.17
CA ARG A 17 43.32 -11.65 2.82
C ARG A 17 42.68 -10.55 3.63
N VAL A 18 42.45 -9.41 2.98
CA VAL A 18 41.56 -8.37 3.50
C VAL A 18 40.16 -9.01 3.60
N PHE A 19 39.85 -9.56 4.76
CA PHE A 19 38.46 -9.83 5.12
C PHE A 19 37.77 -8.47 5.23
N LEU A 20 37.20 -7.99 4.13
CA LEU A 20 36.12 -7.05 4.19
C LEU A 20 35.04 -7.73 5.05
N ARG A 21 34.99 -7.41 6.35
CA ARG A 21 33.85 -7.74 7.19
C ARG A 21 32.67 -7.09 6.51
N LYS A 22 31.91 -7.88 5.74
CA LYS A 22 30.59 -7.51 5.26
C LYS A 22 29.84 -7.01 6.52
N ARG A 23 29.45 -5.74 6.52
CA ARG A 23 28.76 -5.16 7.67
C ARG A 23 27.44 -5.93 7.78
N ILE A 24 27.35 -6.88 8.73
CA ILE A 24 26.12 -7.65 8.95
C ILE A 24 25.05 -6.62 9.30
N MET A 25 24.01 -6.58 8.51
CA MET A 25 22.88 -5.67 8.73
C MET A 25 22.00 -6.30 9.80
N ASP A 26 21.98 -5.74 11.00
CA ASP A 26 21.21 -6.24 12.13
C ASP A 26 19.83 -5.61 12.22
N ARG A 27 19.59 -4.55 11.42
CA ARG A 27 18.33 -3.79 11.38
C ARG A 27 18.10 -3.20 9.99
N VAL A 28 16.85 -3.22 9.55
CA VAL A 28 16.38 -2.58 8.32
C VAL A 28 15.09 -1.80 8.56
N TYR A 29 14.89 -0.77 7.75
CA TYR A 29 13.68 0.06 7.74
C TYR A 29 13.04 -0.04 6.37
N GLU A 30 11.73 -0.29 6.33
CA GLU A 30 10.93 -0.34 5.12
C GLU A 30 9.72 0.59 5.24
N LYS A 31 9.45 1.33 4.18
CA LYS A 31 8.21 2.07 4.04
C LYS A 31 7.12 1.16 3.47
N ALA A 32 5.99 1.12 4.13
CA ALA A 32 4.82 0.36 3.72
C ALA A 32 3.79 1.33 3.11
N TYR A 33 3.96 1.66 1.84
CA TYR A 33 3.13 2.63 1.15
C TYR A 33 1.70 2.14 0.95
N GLY A 34 0.72 3.02 1.20
CA GLY A 34 -0.68 2.76 0.89
C GLY A 34 -0.99 2.84 -0.61
N LYS A 35 -2.18 2.40 -0.96
CA LYS A 35 -2.71 2.48 -2.33
C LYS A 35 -4.09 3.12 -2.35
N ILE A 36 -4.46 3.63 -3.53
CA ILE A 36 -5.84 3.93 -3.91
C ILE A 36 -6.23 3.12 -5.16
N ASN A 37 -7.52 2.96 -5.39
CA ASN A 37 -8.04 2.45 -6.65
C ASN A 37 -8.47 3.65 -7.49
N LEU A 38 -7.77 3.92 -8.59
CA LEU A 38 -8.15 4.93 -9.59
C LEU A 38 -9.36 4.47 -10.40
N SER A 39 -9.52 3.16 -10.56
CA SER A 39 -10.74 2.55 -11.06
C SER A 39 -10.90 1.16 -10.43
N LEU A 40 -12.15 0.76 -10.20
CA LEU A 40 -12.51 -0.55 -9.69
C LEU A 40 -13.81 -1.03 -10.34
N ASP A 41 -13.72 -2.17 -10.98
CA ASP A 41 -14.86 -2.90 -11.53
C ASP A 41 -14.93 -4.31 -10.95
N VAL A 42 -16.14 -4.82 -10.77
CA VAL A 42 -16.43 -6.19 -10.34
C VAL A 42 -17.08 -6.91 -11.50
N LEU A 43 -16.39 -7.91 -12.04
CA LEU A 43 -16.78 -8.61 -13.26
C LEU A 43 -17.74 -9.78 -13.01
N GLY A 44 -17.69 -10.34 -11.80
CA GLY A 44 -18.56 -11.44 -11.41
C GLY A 44 -18.08 -12.16 -10.17
N ARG A 45 -18.97 -13.00 -9.60
CA ARG A 45 -18.67 -13.85 -8.45
C ARG A 45 -18.13 -15.20 -8.92
N ARG A 46 -17.07 -15.67 -8.26
CA ARG A 46 -16.41 -16.94 -8.51
C ARG A 46 -17.00 -18.06 -7.65
N GLU A 47 -16.76 -19.30 -8.04
CA GLU A 47 -17.19 -20.49 -7.28
C GLU A 47 -16.49 -20.59 -5.90
N ASP A 48 -15.28 -20.02 -5.77
CA ASP A 48 -14.52 -19.99 -4.51
C ASP A 48 -15.00 -18.91 -3.53
N GLY A 49 -16.05 -18.14 -3.92
CA GLY A 49 -16.65 -17.09 -3.12
C GLY A 49 -16.00 -15.71 -3.26
N TYR A 50 -14.86 -15.61 -3.94
CA TYR A 50 -14.27 -14.33 -4.34
C TYR A 50 -14.97 -13.75 -5.56
N HIS A 51 -14.55 -12.52 -5.93
CA HIS A 51 -15.02 -11.86 -7.16
C HIS A 51 -13.86 -11.67 -8.12
N ASP A 52 -14.13 -11.90 -9.40
CA ASP A 52 -13.23 -11.42 -10.45
C ASP A 52 -13.37 -9.90 -10.55
N VAL A 53 -12.25 -9.21 -10.45
CA VAL A 53 -12.18 -7.75 -10.50
C VAL A 53 -11.26 -7.28 -11.62
N CYS A 54 -11.47 -6.04 -12.04
CA CYS A 54 -10.57 -5.32 -12.92
C CYS A 54 -10.35 -3.93 -12.29
N MET A 55 -9.12 -3.61 -11.91
CA MET A 55 -8.81 -2.41 -11.15
C MET A 55 -7.58 -1.71 -11.71
N VAL A 56 -7.55 -0.38 -11.62
CA VAL A 56 -6.32 0.39 -11.74
C VAL A 56 -5.92 0.84 -10.34
N MET A 57 -4.82 0.28 -9.84
CA MET A 57 -4.26 0.59 -8.52
C MET A 57 -3.10 1.56 -8.64
N GLN A 58 -2.99 2.48 -7.69
CA GLN A 58 -1.97 3.51 -7.61
C GLN A 58 -1.42 3.61 -6.19
N THR A 59 -0.09 3.52 -6.03
CA THR A 59 0.58 3.80 -4.74
C THR A 59 0.54 5.29 -4.44
N VAL A 60 0.37 5.64 -3.17
CA VAL A 60 0.36 7.02 -2.68
C VAL A 60 1.46 7.24 -1.65
N ASP A 61 1.95 8.48 -1.51
CA ASP A 61 3.03 8.85 -0.58
C ASP A 61 2.51 9.04 0.86
N ILE A 62 1.72 8.06 1.32
CA ILE A 62 1.35 7.87 2.73
C ILE A 62 1.78 6.45 3.08
N TYR A 63 2.51 6.27 4.19
CA TYR A 63 3.13 4.99 4.50
C TYR A 63 3.28 4.74 6.00
N ASP A 64 3.22 3.47 6.36
CA ASP A 64 3.66 2.98 7.66
C ASP A 64 5.18 2.72 7.62
N VAL A 65 5.79 2.59 8.77
CA VAL A 65 7.21 2.24 8.87
C VAL A 65 7.36 0.91 9.57
N ILE A 66 7.98 -0.05 8.89
CA ILE A 66 8.30 -1.36 9.44
C ILE A 66 9.80 -1.42 9.74
N THR A 67 10.14 -1.62 10.99
CA THR A 67 11.53 -1.83 11.42
C THR A 67 11.74 -3.29 11.76
N LEU A 68 12.58 -3.99 11.00
CA LEU A 68 12.95 -5.38 11.30
C LEU A 68 14.36 -5.42 11.93
N SER A 69 14.53 -6.23 12.98
CA SER A 69 15.82 -6.46 13.61
C SER A 69 16.01 -7.94 13.93
N LYS A 70 17.27 -8.43 13.83
CA LYS A 70 17.62 -9.78 14.27
C LYS A 70 17.57 -9.86 15.80
N LEU A 71 17.08 -10.98 16.32
CA LEU A 71 17.10 -11.33 17.74
C LEU A 71 18.10 -12.47 17.95
N GLU A 72 19.28 -12.14 18.44
CA GLU A 72 20.30 -13.14 18.69
C GLU A 72 19.91 -14.09 19.85
N GLY A 73 20.24 -15.37 19.71
CA GLY A 73 20.04 -16.39 20.74
C GLY A 73 18.60 -16.83 20.95
N LYS A 74 17.67 -16.42 20.08
CA LYS A 74 16.26 -16.80 20.11
C LYS A 74 15.77 -17.11 18.71
N ASP A 75 14.89 -18.10 18.58
CA ASP A 75 14.12 -18.38 17.34
C ASP A 75 12.65 -17.99 17.55
N GLU A 76 12.40 -16.69 17.67
CA GLU A 76 11.06 -16.16 17.87
C GLU A 76 10.76 -15.02 16.90
N ILE A 77 9.47 -14.74 16.67
CA ILE A 77 9.00 -13.56 15.96
C ILE A 77 8.28 -12.68 16.98
N ALA A 78 8.83 -11.48 17.23
CA ALA A 78 8.27 -10.50 18.16
C ALA A 78 7.73 -9.31 17.39
N ILE A 79 6.43 -8.99 17.54
CA ILE A 79 5.79 -7.83 16.91
C ILE A 79 5.47 -6.79 17.97
N THR A 80 5.81 -5.54 17.69
CA THR A 80 5.35 -4.36 18.43
C THR A 80 4.65 -3.38 17.49
N THR A 81 3.68 -2.63 18.01
CA THR A 81 2.93 -1.61 17.27
C THR A 81 2.49 -0.49 18.19
N ASP A 82 2.30 0.70 17.66
CA ASP A 82 1.77 1.87 18.36
C ASP A 82 0.24 1.96 18.31
N VAL A 83 -0.44 1.02 17.63
CA VAL A 83 -1.91 0.98 17.57
C VAL A 83 -2.45 -0.09 18.51
N GLU A 84 -3.26 0.35 19.47
CA GLU A 84 -3.94 -0.53 20.42
C GLU A 84 -4.93 -1.47 19.71
N GLY A 85 -4.94 -2.74 20.11
CA GLY A 85 -5.86 -3.75 19.56
C GLY A 85 -5.39 -4.43 18.25
N LEU A 86 -4.29 -3.97 17.63
CA LEU A 86 -3.68 -4.70 16.52
C LEU A 86 -3.05 -6.01 17.04
N PRO A 87 -3.30 -7.17 16.40
CA PRO A 87 -2.65 -8.42 16.80
C PRO A 87 -1.13 -8.30 16.74
N THR A 88 -0.43 -8.88 17.74
CA THR A 88 1.04 -8.94 17.78
C THR A 88 1.61 -10.35 17.61
N GLY A 89 0.75 -11.35 17.39
CA GLY A 89 1.12 -12.75 17.14
C GLY A 89 0.71 -13.21 15.74
N GLU A 90 0.37 -14.49 15.60
CA GLU A 90 0.03 -15.15 14.32
C GLU A 90 -1.19 -14.53 13.58
N GLY A 91 -2.02 -13.76 14.28
CA GLY A 91 -3.10 -12.97 13.66
C GLY A 91 -2.59 -11.78 12.84
N ASN A 92 -1.35 -11.32 13.06
CA ASN A 92 -0.76 -10.20 12.34
C ASN A 92 -0.17 -10.65 11.00
N ILE A 93 -0.44 -9.91 9.94
CA ILE A 93 0.04 -10.24 8.60
C ILE A 93 1.57 -10.08 8.44
N VAL A 94 2.20 -9.15 9.19
CA VAL A 94 3.65 -8.99 9.26
C VAL A 94 4.30 -10.22 9.89
N TYR A 95 3.69 -10.75 10.97
CA TYR A 95 4.13 -12.01 11.57
C TYR A 95 4.12 -13.14 10.54
N LYS A 96 3.01 -13.28 9.78
CA LYS A 96 2.87 -14.30 8.74
C LYS A 96 3.91 -14.14 7.63
N ALA A 97 4.19 -12.90 7.21
CA ALA A 97 5.20 -12.60 6.20
C ALA A 97 6.61 -13.00 6.66
N ILE A 98 6.98 -12.67 7.89
CA ILE A 98 8.26 -13.06 8.49
C ILE A 98 8.35 -14.58 8.61
N LYS A 99 7.32 -15.24 9.17
CA LYS A 99 7.25 -16.70 9.33
C LYS A 99 7.43 -17.41 7.99
N LEU A 100 6.74 -16.92 6.95
CA LEU A 100 6.79 -17.49 5.61
C LEU A 100 8.22 -17.49 5.04
N ILE A 101 8.95 -16.40 5.16
CA ILE A 101 10.35 -16.31 4.69
C ILE A 101 11.26 -17.17 5.57
N LYS A 102 11.07 -17.19 6.89
CA LYS A 102 11.87 -18.02 7.80
C LYS A 102 11.74 -19.51 7.45
N GLU A 103 10.53 -19.99 7.25
CA GLU A 103 10.25 -21.39 6.90
C GLU A 103 10.84 -21.77 5.53
N GLU A 104 10.67 -20.90 4.51
CA GLU A 104 11.13 -21.17 3.15
C GLU A 104 12.66 -21.23 3.02
N TYR A 105 13.37 -20.41 3.81
CA TYR A 105 14.84 -20.28 3.72
C TYR A 105 15.58 -20.88 4.92
N GLY A 106 14.88 -21.59 5.82
CA GLY A 106 15.50 -22.24 6.98
C GLY A 106 16.21 -21.26 7.92
N ILE A 107 15.60 -20.09 8.17
CA ILE A 107 16.18 -19.04 9.03
C ILE A 107 15.81 -19.38 10.49
N ASP A 108 16.79 -19.74 11.30
CA ASP A 108 16.69 -20.07 12.72
C ASP A 108 16.99 -18.88 13.67
N ILE A 109 17.32 -17.71 13.10
CA ILE A 109 17.53 -16.47 13.85
C ILE A 109 16.17 -15.79 14.07
N GLY A 110 15.90 -15.37 15.32
CA GLY A 110 14.69 -14.62 15.65
C GLY A 110 14.64 -13.25 14.99
N VAL A 111 13.42 -12.72 14.83
CA VAL A 111 13.18 -11.41 14.21
C VAL A 111 12.17 -10.62 15.04
N SER A 112 12.52 -9.38 15.38
CA SER A 112 11.58 -8.40 15.89
C SER A 112 11.11 -7.48 14.75
N ALA A 113 9.82 -7.15 14.75
CA ALA A 113 9.23 -6.14 13.88
C ALA A 113 8.52 -5.08 14.72
N ASP A 114 8.94 -3.82 14.57
CA ASP A 114 8.24 -2.66 15.12
C ASP A 114 7.46 -1.98 13.99
N ILE A 115 6.14 -1.86 14.18
CA ILE A 115 5.20 -1.33 13.20
C ILE A 115 4.73 0.04 13.67
N LYS A 116 5.11 1.10 12.96
CA LYS A 116 4.62 2.45 13.17
C LYS A 116 3.56 2.77 12.16
N LYS A 117 2.30 2.85 12.62
CA LYS A 117 1.14 3.05 11.75
C LYS A 117 0.87 4.52 11.50
N HIS A 118 0.68 4.85 10.24
CA HIS A 118 0.15 6.12 9.77
C HIS A 118 -1.04 5.90 8.81
N LEU A 119 -1.02 4.81 8.07
CA LEU A 119 -2.17 4.39 7.27
C LEU A 119 -3.32 3.99 8.18
N PRO A 120 -4.53 4.53 7.98
CA PRO A 120 -5.68 4.18 8.78
C PRO A 120 -6.07 2.71 8.61
N VAL A 121 -6.51 2.08 9.69
CA VAL A 121 -6.89 0.66 9.69
C VAL A 121 -8.27 0.49 9.03
N ALA A 122 -8.45 -0.58 8.25
CA ALA A 122 -9.71 -0.91 7.56
C ALA A 122 -10.26 0.25 6.70
N ALA A 123 -9.40 0.90 5.94
CA ALA A 123 -9.70 2.14 5.22
C ALA A 123 -9.81 1.99 3.69
N GLY A 124 -9.69 0.78 3.14
CA GLY A 124 -9.66 0.58 1.67
C GLY A 124 -8.32 0.97 1.01
N MET A 125 -7.29 1.32 1.80
CA MET A 125 -5.97 1.77 1.35
C MET A 125 -4.91 0.66 1.36
N GLY A 126 -5.26 -0.58 1.68
CA GLY A 126 -4.34 -1.71 1.67
C GLY A 126 -3.29 -1.71 2.78
N GLY A 127 -3.50 -1.00 3.91
CA GLY A 127 -2.49 -0.80 4.96
C GLY A 127 -1.86 -2.09 5.49
N GLY A 128 -2.67 -3.10 5.84
CA GLY A 128 -2.13 -4.41 6.28
C GLY A 128 -1.32 -5.11 5.19
N SER A 129 -1.78 -5.06 3.94
CA SER A 129 -1.04 -5.63 2.79
C SER A 129 0.26 -4.87 2.52
N ALA A 130 0.27 -3.55 2.75
CA ALA A 130 1.46 -2.71 2.67
C ALA A 130 2.50 -3.12 3.73
N ASP A 131 2.05 -3.36 4.97
CA ASP A 131 2.90 -3.84 6.05
C ASP A 131 3.52 -5.20 5.71
N ALA A 132 2.73 -6.13 5.15
CA ALA A 132 3.21 -7.43 4.71
C ALA A 132 4.23 -7.32 3.58
N ALA A 133 3.97 -6.47 2.58
CA ALA A 133 4.90 -6.21 1.47
C ALA A 133 6.24 -5.64 1.99
N ALA A 134 6.18 -4.66 2.89
CA ALA A 134 7.36 -4.10 3.54
C ALA A 134 8.11 -5.15 4.36
N ALA A 135 7.41 -6.03 5.09
CA ALA A 135 8.03 -7.12 5.83
C ALA A 135 8.75 -8.11 4.91
N LEU A 136 8.16 -8.49 3.77
CA LEU A 136 8.80 -9.37 2.78
C LEU A 136 10.07 -8.73 2.20
N ARG A 137 10.03 -7.45 1.78
CA ARG A 137 11.21 -6.70 1.31
C ARG A 137 12.26 -6.59 2.41
N GLY A 138 11.83 -6.26 3.63
CA GLY A 138 12.69 -6.11 4.78
C GLY A 138 13.42 -7.41 5.16
N MET A 139 12.73 -8.57 5.15
CA MET A 139 13.33 -9.88 5.36
C MET A 139 14.37 -10.22 4.29
N ASN A 140 14.05 -9.93 3.02
CA ASN A 140 15.00 -10.11 1.91
C ASN A 140 16.29 -9.31 2.13
N ARG A 141 16.18 -8.05 2.58
CA ARG A 141 17.34 -7.18 2.87
C ARG A 141 18.07 -7.59 4.15
N LEU A 142 17.34 -7.86 5.23
CA LEU A 142 17.92 -8.18 6.55
C LEU A 142 18.79 -9.43 6.52
N PHE A 143 18.38 -10.43 5.74
CA PHE A 143 19.09 -11.69 5.58
C PHE A 143 19.89 -11.80 4.28
N GLU A 144 19.97 -10.72 3.49
CA GLU A 144 20.69 -10.67 2.21
C GLU A 144 20.33 -11.83 1.27
N LEU A 145 19.03 -12.17 1.16
CA LEU A 145 18.58 -13.36 0.40
C LEU A 145 18.71 -13.17 -1.11
N GLY A 146 18.80 -11.92 -1.60
CA GLY A 146 18.97 -11.63 -3.03
C GLY A 146 17.76 -11.98 -3.89
N LEU A 147 16.56 -12.01 -3.28
CA LEU A 147 15.31 -12.33 -3.98
C LEU A 147 14.91 -11.20 -4.90
N LYS A 148 14.49 -11.56 -6.10
CA LYS A 148 13.89 -10.63 -7.06
C LYS A 148 12.44 -10.30 -6.67
N SER A 149 11.90 -9.21 -7.22
CA SER A 149 10.52 -8.76 -6.96
C SER A 149 9.50 -9.86 -7.25
N GLU A 150 9.66 -10.58 -8.36
CA GLU A 150 8.73 -11.63 -8.78
C GLU A 150 8.61 -12.75 -7.72
N ARG A 151 9.76 -13.10 -7.07
CA ARG A 151 9.73 -14.11 -6.00
C ARG A 151 9.06 -13.60 -4.74
N LEU A 152 9.23 -12.32 -4.40
CA LEU A 152 8.52 -11.70 -3.29
C LEU A 152 7.01 -11.59 -3.57
N GLU A 153 6.63 -11.29 -4.82
CA GLU A 153 5.22 -11.25 -5.26
C GLU A 153 4.55 -12.64 -5.12
N GLU A 154 5.25 -13.74 -5.46
CA GLU A 154 4.75 -15.10 -5.22
C GLU A 154 4.43 -15.37 -3.74
N PHE A 155 5.30 -14.90 -2.81
CA PHE A 155 5.00 -14.95 -1.38
C PHE A 155 3.84 -14.04 -1.01
N GLY A 156 3.79 -12.87 -1.65
CA GLY A 156 2.74 -11.88 -1.44
C GLY A 156 1.34 -12.42 -1.71
N VAL A 157 1.14 -13.17 -2.81
CA VAL A 157 -0.16 -13.81 -3.15
C VAL A 157 -0.67 -14.70 -2.01
N ARG A 158 0.22 -15.39 -1.30
CA ARG A 158 -0.15 -16.28 -0.18
C ARG A 158 -0.61 -15.51 1.06
N LEU A 159 -0.32 -14.21 1.14
CA LEU A 159 -0.65 -13.33 2.26
C LEU A 159 -1.90 -12.48 1.98
N GLY A 160 -2.10 -12.06 0.74
CA GLY A 160 -3.25 -11.26 0.35
C GLY A 160 -3.16 -10.73 -1.09
N ALA A 161 -4.31 -10.46 -1.70
CA ALA A 161 -4.42 -10.08 -3.11
C ALA A 161 -3.70 -8.76 -3.45
N ASP A 162 -3.71 -7.78 -2.54
CA ASP A 162 -3.05 -6.47 -2.75
C ASP A 162 -1.53 -6.52 -2.48
N VAL A 163 -1.00 -7.57 -1.81
CA VAL A 163 0.41 -7.63 -1.40
C VAL A 163 1.37 -7.60 -2.59
N PRO A 164 1.14 -8.35 -3.68
CA PRO A 164 2.02 -8.30 -4.86
C PRO A 164 2.13 -6.89 -5.46
N PHE A 165 1.02 -6.17 -5.57
CA PHE A 165 1.03 -4.78 -6.03
C PHE A 165 1.86 -3.88 -5.12
N LEU A 166 1.71 -4.02 -3.79
CA LEU A 166 2.41 -3.19 -2.80
C LEU A 166 3.90 -3.57 -2.63
N ILE A 167 4.32 -4.73 -3.13
CA ILE A 167 5.74 -5.06 -3.30
C ILE A 167 6.33 -4.28 -4.46
N LYS A 168 5.61 -4.20 -5.59
CA LYS A 168 6.04 -3.57 -6.83
C LYS A 168 5.91 -2.05 -6.80
N GLY A 169 4.79 -1.53 -6.27
CA GLY A 169 4.47 -0.10 -6.24
C GLY A 169 4.09 0.48 -7.60
N GLY A 170 4.00 1.81 -7.65
CA GLY A 170 3.66 2.57 -8.85
C GLY A 170 2.18 2.48 -9.23
N ILE A 171 1.90 2.24 -10.50
CA ILE A 171 0.56 2.08 -11.06
C ILE A 171 0.45 0.77 -11.84
N ALA A 172 -0.64 0.03 -11.63
CA ALA A 172 -0.87 -1.23 -12.34
C ALA A 172 -2.36 -1.50 -12.59
N LEU A 173 -2.65 -2.19 -13.70
CA LEU A 173 -3.89 -2.91 -13.90
C LEU A 173 -3.80 -4.21 -13.08
N ALA A 174 -4.80 -4.45 -12.25
CA ALA A 174 -4.94 -5.66 -11.45
C ALA A 174 -6.22 -6.40 -11.85
N GLU A 175 -6.08 -7.67 -12.18
CA GLU A 175 -7.14 -8.56 -12.65
C GLU A 175 -7.17 -9.85 -11.79
N GLY A 176 -8.13 -10.73 -12.07
CA GLY A 176 -8.39 -11.90 -11.24
C GLY A 176 -9.05 -11.50 -9.93
N ILE A 177 -8.51 -11.90 -8.77
CA ILE A 177 -8.91 -11.38 -7.46
C ILE A 177 -8.10 -10.13 -7.06
N GLY A 178 -7.26 -9.60 -7.97
CA GLY A 178 -6.35 -8.45 -7.81
C GLY A 178 -4.87 -8.81 -7.87
N GLU A 179 -4.54 -10.10 -8.10
CA GLU A 179 -3.18 -10.64 -8.07
C GLU A 179 -2.46 -10.60 -9.44
N LYS A 180 -3.21 -10.50 -10.55
CA LYS A 180 -2.63 -10.46 -11.90
C LYS A 180 -2.30 -9.04 -12.28
N LEU A 181 -1.03 -8.68 -12.22
CA LEU A 181 -0.57 -7.30 -12.36
C LEU A 181 0.05 -7.04 -13.74
N THR A 182 -0.44 -5.99 -14.39
CA THR A 182 0.18 -5.42 -15.59
C THR A 182 0.58 -3.98 -15.29
N ALA A 183 1.88 -3.67 -15.39
CA ALA A 183 2.37 -2.31 -15.20
C ALA A 183 1.75 -1.34 -16.21
N LEU A 184 1.42 -0.14 -15.78
CA LEU A 184 0.85 0.92 -16.60
C LEU A 184 1.78 2.14 -16.67
N PRO A 185 1.63 3.00 -17.67
CA PRO A 185 2.26 4.31 -17.67
C PRO A 185 1.82 5.12 -16.46
N ASP A 186 2.71 6.01 -15.96
CA ASP A 186 2.44 6.84 -14.80
C ASP A 186 1.15 7.66 -14.96
N PHE A 187 0.46 7.84 -13.81
CA PHE A 187 -0.69 8.74 -13.73
C PHE A 187 -0.21 10.19 -13.89
N PRO A 188 -1.00 11.08 -14.52
CA PRO A 188 -0.63 12.48 -14.65
C PRO A 188 -0.30 13.12 -13.31
N GLU A 189 0.69 14.00 -13.30
CA GLU A 189 1.13 14.71 -12.08
C GLU A 189 -0.04 15.47 -11.46
N CYS A 190 -0.30 15.21 -10.18
CA CYS A 190 -1.39 15.79 -9.41
C CYS A 190 -1.12 15.69 -7.91
N SER A 191 -1.87 16.46 -7.14
CA SER A 191 -1.92 16.35 -5.68
C SER A 191 -3.21 15.66 -5.25
N LEU A 192 -3.16 14.97 -4.14
CA LEU A 192 -4.28 14.24 -3.55
C LEU A 192 -4.60 14.77 -2.16
N VAL A 193 -5.89 14.79 -1.82
CA VAL A 193 -6.35 14.89 -0.43
C VAL A 193 -7.09 13.61 -0.10
N ILE A 194 -6.60 12.88 0.89
CA ILE A 194 -7.19 11.63 1.40
C ILE A 194 -7.99 11.97 2.64
N VAL A 195 -9.24 11.54 2.69
CA VAL A 195 -10.12 11.76 3.85
C VAL A 195 -10.72 10.44 4.29
N LYS A 196 -10.48 10.05 5.54
CA LYS A 196 -11.12 8.89 6.16
C LYS A 196 -12.11 9.35 7.23
N PRO A 197 -13.41 9.06 7.09
CA PRO A 197 -14.41 9.32 8.13
C PRO A 197 -14.26 8.34 9.30
N ASN A 198 -14.81 8.70 10.46
CA ASN A 198 -14.88 7.87 11.66
C ASN A 198 -15.92 6.73 11.55
N VAL A 199 -15.89 6.01 10.42
CA VAL A 199 -16.73 4.82 10.21
C VAL A 199 -15.88 3.67 9.72
N SER A 200 -16.31 2.44 10.00
CA SER A 200 -15.68 1.21 9.52
C SER A 200 -16.59 0.55 8.50
N VAL A 201 -15.99 0.02 7.44
CA VAL A 201 -16.68 -0.67 6.36
C VAL A 201 -16.11 -2.08 6.22
N SER A 202 -16.98 -3.07 6.21
CA SER A 202 -16.61 -4.46 5.94
C SER A 202 -16.57 -4.70 4.43
N THR A 203 -15.39 -5.01 3.90
CA THR A 203 -15.22 -5.36 2.48
C THR A 203 -16.17 -6.48 2.08
N LYS A 204 -16.31 -7.52 2.92
CA LYS A 204 -17.21 -8.64 2.67
C LYS A 204 -18.67 -8.18 2.50
N GLU A 205 -19.16 -7.34 3.42
CA GLU A 205 -20.55 -6.84 3.36
C GLU A 205 -20.79 -5.96 2.12
N VAL A 206 -19.79 -5.22 1.67
CA VAL A 206 -19.89 -4.38 0.46
C VAL A 206 -20.02 -5.25 -0.78
N TYR A 207 -19.23 -6.31 -0.92
CA TYR A 207 -19.33 -7.23 -2.05
C TYR A 207 -20.65 -8.02 -2.01
N GLU A 208 -21.11 -8.48 -0.85
CA GLU A 208 -22.42 -9.15 -0.70
C GLU A 208 -23.58 -8.20 -1.08
N ALA A 209 -23.50 -6.93 -0.72
CA ALA A 209 -24.49 -5.95 -1.11
C ALA A 209 -24.41 -5.59 -2.61
N PHE A 210 -23.20 -5.56 -3.19
CA PHE A 210 -22.98 -5.40 -4.63
C PHE A 210 -23.64 -6.53 -5.42
N ASP A 211 -23.52 -7.79 -4.99
CA ASP A 211 -24.15 -8.97 -5.63
C ASP A 211 -25.69 -8.84 -5.73
N SER A 212 -26.29 -7.98 -4.92
CA SER A 212 -27.75 -7.75 -4.90
C SER A 212 -28.19 -6.63 -5.87
N LEU A 213 -27.26 -5.95 -6.54
CA LEU A 213 -27.59 -4.89 -7.50
C LEU A 213 -28.12 -5.49 -8.79
N THR A 214 -29.17 -4.88 -9.34
CA THR A 214 -29.76 -5.26 -10.65
C THR A 214 -29.17 -4.47 -11.81
N GLU A 215 -28.65 -3.28 -11.54
CA GLU A 215 -28.03 -2.40 -12.53
C GLU A 215 -26.73 -1.84 -11.97
N VAL A 216 -25.67 -1.91 -12.76
CA VAL A 216 -24.33 -1.38 -12.42
C VAL A 216 -23.80 -0.59 -13.61
N VAL A 217 -23.28 0.59 -13.35
CA VAL A 217 -22.57 1.39 -14.37
C VAL A 217 -21.08 1.03 -14.28
N HIS A 218 -20.60 0.25 -15.23
CA HIS A 218 -19.22 -0.19 -15.28
C HIS A 218 -18.29 0.90 -15.82
N PRO A 219 -17.14 1.16 -15.18
CA PRO A 219 -16.13 2.08 -15.69
C PRO A 219 -15.46 1.49 -16.94
N ASN A 220 -15.08 2.35 -17.88
CA ASN A 220 -14.34 1.89 -19.06
C ASN A 220 -12.83 1.82 -18.76
N ILE A 221 -12.42 0.78 -18.03
CA ILE A 221 -11.03 0.59 -17.59
C ILE A 221 -10.09 0.46 -18.80
N LYS A 222 -10.52 -0.20 -19.88
CA LYS A 222 -9.69 -0.29 -21.09
C LYS A 222 -9.39 1.10 -21.66
N LYS A 223 -10.38 1.97 -21.74
CA LYS A 223 -10.18 3.34 -22.22
C LYS A 223 -9.27 4.13 -21.27
N LEU A 224 -9.41 3.93 -19.96
CA LEU A 224 -8.53 4.53 -18.95
C LEU A 224 -7.08 4.10 -19.19
N THR A 225 -6.79 2.81 -19.26
CA THR A 225 -5.43 2.28 -19.45
C THR A 225 -4.82 2.70 -20.79
N ASP A 226 -5.61 2.73 -21.87
CA ASP A 226 -5.16 3.16 -23.19
C ASP A 226 -4.83 4.68 -23.24
N SER A 227 -5.39 5.46 -22.32
CA SER A 227 -5.24 6.92 -22.23
C SER A 227 -4.09 7.37 -21.33
N LEU A 228 -3.65 6.52 -20.40
CA LEU A 228 -2.51 6.83 -19.51
C LEU A 228 -1.23 7.08 -20.34
N GLY A 229 -0.48 8.11 -19.95
CA GLY A 229 0.72 8.56 -20.66
C GLY A 229 0.48 9.29 -21.99
N LYS A 230 -0.80 9.51 -22.37
CA LYS A 230 -1.17 10.16 -23.64
C LYS A 230 -2.07 11.37 -23.45
N GLU A 231 -2.95 11.34 -22.46
CA GLU A 231 -3.98 12.33 -22.20
C GLU A 231 -3.69 13.12 -20.92
N ASP A 232 -4.25 14.31 -20.82
CA ASP A 232 -4.11 15.17 -19.64
C ASP A 232 -4.97 14.70 -18.46
N LEU A 233 -4.71 15.27 -17.29
CA LEU A 233 -5.42 14.93 -16.05
C LEU A 233 -6.94 15.13 -16.18
N ARG A 234 -7.40 16.21 -16.84
CA ARG A 234 -8.83 16.52 -16.96
C ARG A 234 -9.59 15.54 -17.84
N TYR A 235 -8.91 14.91 -18.77
CA TYR A 235 -9.47 13.83 -19.56
C TYR A 235 -9.50 12.53 -18.75
N ILE A 236 -8.39 12.18 -18.13
CA ILE A 236 -8.22 10.92 -17.38
C ILE A 236 -9.23 10.81 -16.23
N VAL A 237 -9.45 11.87 -15.45
CA VAL A 237 -10.37 11.84 -14.29
C VAL A 237 -11.82 11.51 -14.68
N LYS A 238 -12.23 11.75 -15.91
CA LYS A 238 -13.58 11.41 -16.42
C LYS A 238 -13.77 9.91 -16.68
N LEU A 239 -12.68 9.16 -16.67
CA LEU A 239 -12.68 7.71 -16.91
C LEU A 239 -12.59 6.90 -15.61
N LEU A 240 -12.34 7.59 -14.49
CA LEU A 240 -12.26 6.95 -13.18
C LEU A 240 -13.65 6.53 -12.70
N GLY A 241 -13.73 5.42 -11.98
CA GLY A 241 -14.99 4.92 -11.43
C GLY A 241 -14.79 3.75 -10.49
N ASN A 242 -15.70 3.60 -9.53
CA ASN A 242 -15.68 2.54 -8.55
C ASN A 242 -17.10 2.00 -8.34
N VAL A 243 -17.37 0.80 -8.87
CA VAL A 243 -18.72 0.20 -8.81
C VAL A 243 -19.19 -0.11 -7.37
N LEU A 244 -18.28 -0.18 -6.40
CA LEU A 244 -18.61 -0.41 -4.99
C LEU A 244 -19.04 0.87 -4.27
N GLU A 245 -18.79 2.04 -4.85
CA GLU A 245 -19.06 3.33 -4.21
C GLU A 245 -20.54 3.52 -3.90
N ASP A 246 -21.43 3.26 -4.88
CA ASP A 246 -22.88 3.44 -4.71
C ASP A 246 -23.46 2.56 -3.60
N VAL A 247 -22.92 1.35 -3.42
CA VAL A 247 -23.31 0.42 -2.37
C VAL A 247 -22.94 1.00 -1.01
N THR A 248 -21.70 1.48 -0.89
CA THR A 248 -21.17 1.96 0.37
C THR A 248 -21.79 3.30 0.77
N ILE A 249 -22.04 4.21 -0.18
CA ILE A 249 -22.73 5.49 0.05
C ILE A 249 -24.15 5.28 0.60
N LYS A 250 -24.90 4.31 0.06
CA LYS A 250 -26.26 4.02 0.56
C LYS A 250 -26.28 3.68 2.06
N LYS A 251 -25.23 3.03 2.57
CA LYS A 251 -25.09 2.67 3.99
C LYS A 251 -24.42 3.78 4.81
N HIS A 252 -23.51 4.54 4.18
CA HIS A 252 -22.65 5.53 4.81
C HIS A 252 -22.64 6.84 4.03
N GLY A 253 -23.70 7.65 4.14
CA GLY A 253 -23.86 8.92 3.41
C GLY A 253 -22.76 9.95 3.63
N ILE A 254 -21.95 9.82 4.69
CA ILE A 254 -20.78 10.66 4.95
C ILE A 254 -19.77 10.61 3.80
N ILE A 255 -19.71 9.49 3.05
CA ILE A 255 -18.81 9.34 1.87
C ILE A 255 -19.19 10.35 0.80
N ASP A 256 -20.48 10.48 0.48
CA ASP A 256 -20.97 11.45 -0.51
C ASP A 256 -20.74 12.89 -0.04
N GLU A 257 -20.94 13.16 1.25
CA GLU A 257 -20.65 14.45 1.85
C GLU A 257 -19.16 14.83 1.70
N ILE A 258 -18.23 13.90 1.98
CA ILE A 258 -16.78 14.13 1.80
C ILE A 258 -16.46 14.39 0.33
N LYS A 259 -17.03 13.63 -0.60
CA LYS A 259 -16.86 13.85 -2.04
C LYS A 259 -17.25 15.25 -2.44
N ARG A 260 -18.44 15.70 -1.98
CA ARG A 260 -18.93 17.07 -2.24
C ARG A 260 -18.00 18.12 -1.63
N LEU A 261 -17.58 17.95 -0.38
CA LEU A 261 -16.65 18.87 0.30
C LEU A 261 -15.31 19.01 -0.46
N LEU A 262 -14.75 17.90 -0.94
CA LEU A 262 -13.52 17.92 -1.75
C LEU A 262 -13.71 18.73 -3.04
N LEU A 263 -14.81 18.51 -3.77
CA LEU A 263 -15.13 19.25 -5.00
C LEU A 263 -15.36 20.75 -4.73
N GLU A 264 -16.09 21.11 -3.69
CA GLU A 264 -16.34 22.50 -3.26
C GLU A 264 -15.04 23.21 -2.85
N ASN A 265 -14.01 22.47 -2.42
CA ASN A 265 -12.70 22.99 -2.10
C ASN A 265 -11.68 22.90 -3.25
N GLY A 266 -12.15 22.63 -4.48
CA GLY A 266 -11.37 22.79 -5.69
C GLY A 266 -10.71 21.51 -6.21
N ALA A 267 -11.12 20.32 -5.73
CA ALA A 267 -10.78 19.09 -6.38
C ALA A 267 -11.42 19.03 -7.78
N VAL A 268 -10.69 18.55 -8.77
CA VAL A 268 -11.21 18.31 -10.13
C VAL A 268 -11.97 16.98 -10.21
N PHE A 269 -11.78 16.11 -9.22
CA PHE A 269 -12.45 14.84 -9.09
C PHE A 269 -12.39 14.34 -7.64
N SER A 270 -13.39 13.56 -7.22
CA SER A 270 -13.37 12.85 -5.93
C SER A 270 -14.06 11.51 -6.02
N MET A 271 -13.53 10.50 -5.33
CA MET A 271 -14.05 9.14 -5.35
C MET A 271 -13.62 8.36 -4.09
N MET A 272 -14.43 7.37 -3.72
CA MET A 272 -14.07 6.40 -2.69
C MET A 272 -13.04 5.39 -3.21
N THR A 273 -12.06 5.01 -2.40
CA THR A 273 -11.10 3.97 -2.75
C THR A 273 -11.47 2.60 -2.20
N GLY A 274 -11.34 1.56 -3.02
CA GLY A 274 -11.66 0.18 -2.66
C GLY A 274 -13.13 0.02 -2.26
N SER A 275 -13.39 -0.76 -1.22
CA SER A 275 -14.71 -0.87 -0.58
C SER A 275 -15.03 0.30 0.37
N GLY A 276 -14.11 1.26 0.50
CA GLY A 276 -14.24 2.41 1.39
C GLY A 276 -13.74 2.14 2.83
N PRO A 277 -14.02 3.08 3.76
CA PRO A 277 -14.79 4.31 3.60
C PRO A 277 -13.96 5.52 3.13
N THR A 278 -12.66 5.35 2.88
CA THR A 278 -11.75 6.45 2.52
C THR A 278 -12.13 7.03 1.15
N VAL A 279 -12.15 8.37 1.09
CA VAL A 279 -12.38 9.14 -0.13
C VAL A 279 -11.11 9.91 -0.47
N PHE A 280 -10.80 10.02 -1.74
CA PHE A 280 -9.73 10.87 -2.22
C PHE A 280 -10.26 11.95 -3.17
N GLY A 281 -9.63 13.12 -3.11
CA GLY A 281 -9.82 14.21 -4.07
C GLY A 281 -8.55 14.42 -4.88
N ILE A 282 -8.71 14.67 -6.18
CA ILE A 282 -7.60 14.98 -7.11
C ILE A 282 -7.56 16.47 -7.35
N PHE A 283 -6.37 17.07 -7.21
CA PHE A 283 -6.13 18.50 -7.40
C PHE A 283 -5.04 18.72 -8.45
N GLU A 284 -5.20 19.74 -9.28
CA GLU A 284 -4.24 20.09 -10.33
C GLU A 284 -2.92 20.64 -9.79
N ASN A 285 -2.91 21.16 -8.55
CA ASN A 285 -1.70 21.66 -7.91
C ASN A 285 -1.75 21.49 -6.39
N GLU A 286 -0.57 21.47 -5.79
CA GLU A 286 -0.37 21.25 -4.36
C GLU A 286 -0.97 22.35 -3.49
N GLU A 287 -0.91 23.61 -3.91
CA GLU A 287 -1.42 24.74 -3.12
C GLU A 287 -2.93 24.58 -2.83
N LYS A 288 -3.73 24.24 -3.87
CA LYS A 288 -5.16 23.97 -3.69
C LYS A 288 -5.42 22.76 -2.80
N ALA A 289 -4.64 21.68 -2.96
CA ALA A 289 -4.76 20.48 -2.12
C ALA A 289 -4.48 20.79 -0.64
N VAL A 290 -3.40 21.55 -0.35
CA VAL A 290 -3.04 21.98 1.00
C VAL A 290 -4.14 22.86 1.62
N MET A 291 -4.70 23.80 0.86
CA MET A 291 -5.81 24.63 1.35
C MET A 291 -7.07 23.80 1.64
N ALA A 292 -7.41 22.86 0.76
CA ALA A 292 -8.54 21.97 0.96
C ALA A 292 -8.32 21.05 2.19
N GLY A 293 -7.16 20.41 2.29
CA GLY A 293 -6.81 19.56 3.42
C GLY A 293 -6.90 20.31 4.76
N LYS A 294 -6.37 21.52 4.82
CA LYS A 294 -6.48 22.36 6.02
C LYS A 294 -7.94 22.64 6.40
N ARG A 295 -8.78 23.06 5.44
CA ARG A 295 -10.21 23.35 5.70
C ARG A 295 -10.95 22.12 6.18
N LEU A 296 -10.73 20.94 5.56
CA LEU A 296 -11.38 19.71 5.97
C LEU A 296 -10.92 19.28 7.37
N SER A 297 -9.65 19.45 7.70
CA SER A 297 -9.14 19.17 9.06
C SER A 297 -9.76 20.10 10.11
N GLU A 298 -9.96 21.39 9.79
CA GLU A 298 -10.60 22.36 10.67
C GLU A 298 -12.10 22.07 10.87
N THR A 299 -12.78 21.49 9.89
CA THR A 299 -14.18 21.06 10.00
C THR A 299 -14.34 19.97 11.08
N GLY A 300 -13.33 19.12 11.25
CA GLY A 300 -13.33 18.01 12.21
C GLY A 300 -14.21 16.84 11.78
N GLY A 301 -14.30 15.81 12.63
CA GLY A 301 -15.16 14.65 12.41
C GLY A 301 -14.57 13.56 11.50
N PHE A 302 -13.33 13.72 11.04
CA PHE A 302 -12.61 12.72 10.26
C PHE A 302 -11.48 12.08 11.08
N GLU A 303 -11.23 10.80 10.83
CA GLU A 303 -10.11 10.06 11.44
C GLU A 303 -8.78 10.50 10.83
N LEU A 304 -8.77 10.75 9.51
CA LEU A 304 -7.60 11.21 8.78
C LEU A 304 -8.00 12.24 7.72
N VAL A 305 -7.22 13.31 7.60
CA VAL A 305 -7.18 14.22 6.45
C VAL A 305 -5.72 14.43 6.11
N GLU A 306 -5.28 13.92 4.95
CA GLU A 306 -3.87 13.92 4.55
C GLU A 306 -3.73 14.46 3.13
N VAL A 307 -2.75 15.36 2.94
CA VAL A 307 -2.35 15.83 1.60
C VAL A 307 -1.18 15.02 1.12
N THR A 308 -1.29 14.44 -0.05
CA THR A 308 -0.30 13.52 -0.61
C THR A 308 -0.22 13.61 -2.13
N ARG A 309 0.49 12.68 -2.74
CA ARG A 309 0.63 12.54 -4.20
C ARG A 309 0.70 11.08 -4.61
N CYS A 310 0.49 10.83 -5.91
CA CYS A 310 0.78 9.54 -6.50
C CYS A 310 2.30 9.28 -6.46
N GLN A 311 2.68 8.03 -6.16
CA GLN A 311 4.06 7.57 -6.31
C GLN A 311 4.22 6.89 -7.68
N GLY A 312 5.26 7.28 -8.43
CA GLY A 312 5.71 6.56 -9.60
C GLY A 312 6.37 5.21 -9.25
N THR A 313 6.67 4.41 -10.25
CA THR A 313 7.50 3.20 -10.12
C THR A 313 8.93 3.61 -9.76
N GLU A 314 9.50 3.02 -8.68
CA GLU A 314 10.92 3.17 -8.33
C GLU A 314 11.85 2.46 -9.34
#